data_3132342accab4229f5bc9f51679df70a
#
_entry.id   3132342accab4229f5bc9f51679df70a
#
_cell.length_a   1.000
_cell.length_b   1.000
_cell.length_c   1.000
_cell.angle_alpha   90.00
_cell.angle_beta   90.00
_cell.angle_gamma   90.00
#
_symmetry.space_group_name_H-M   'P 1'
#
loop_
_entity.id
_entity.type
_entity.pdbx_description
1 polymer ?
#
loop_
_entity_poly.entity_id
_entity_poly.type
_entity_poly.pdbx_seq_one_letter_code
_entity_poly.pdbx_strand_id
1 'polypeptide(L)'
;VRFDSISDALAAIRNGESVVVVDDENRENEGDLICAAQFATPQQINFMATAARGLICLAMEGERLDALDLPLMVDRNTDSNQTAFTVSVDAGPENGVGTGISAEDRARTIQVAIHPDTRPRDLRRPGHIFPLRARDGGVLKRAGHTEAAVDLARLSGLYPAGVICEIQNPDGSMARLPQLVDYAQEHGLRLISIADLIRYRLDTERFVRRQAEARMPSVFGTFRAIGYRNQLDGGEHVAIVKGHPETASGPVLVRVHSECLTGDAFGSLRCDCRPQLEAALRMIEAAGEGLVVYLRQEGRGIGLVNKLRAYSLQDGGLDTVEANERLGFAADLRNYGVGAQILSDLGVRRLRLITNNPRKIAGLGGYGLEVVDRVPLVMDPGDHNAAYLRVKQQKLGHLLDMEGRPSAGESPRHGLSAVLAWRGTATVPEACERLEALRRWAQAQGLEIEEEEHPRLLALLGQPRLALLLRAGEGRELRAEDLAGTLKAIAQWPATEAVALLLAPDGQRRSHPSVDLEPEPRSLADLAPAPDSSTCPMLRLTPGAFLVWS
;
A
#
# COMPACT_ATOMS: atom_id res chain seq x y z
N VAL A 1 29.98 3.46 4.05
CA VAL A 1 30.00 4.60 4.99
C VAL A 1 29.05 4.27 6.13
N ARG A 2 29.45 4.53 7.37
CA ARG A 2 28.60 4.40 8.55
C ARG A 2 28.18 5.81 9.01
N PHE A 3 26.90 6.11 8.95
CA PHE A 3 26.33 7.31 9.51
C PHE A 3 26.23 7.22 11.04
N ASP A 4 26.28 8.34 11.73
CA ASP A 4 25.99 8.45 13.14
C ASP A 4 24.46 8.26 13.39
N SER A 5 24.09 7.94 14.63
CA SER A 5 22.66 7.83 14.97
C SER A 5 21.99 9.21 15.00
N ILE A 6 20.70 9.26 14.62
CA ILE A 6 19.92 10.51 14.74
C ILE A 6 19.88 11.00 16.19
N SER A 7 19.82 10.09 17.17
CA SER A 7 19.84 10.45 18.59
C SER A 7 21.13 11.18 18.98
N ASP A 8 22.29 10.76 18.46
CA ASP A 8 23.57 11.44 18.72
C ASP A 8 23.63 12.80 18.04
N ALA A 9 23.10 12.92 16.81
CA ALA A 9 23.00 14.19 16.11
C ALA A 9 22.06 15.17 16.83
N LEU A 10 20.92 14.70 17.35
CA LEU A 10 20.00 15.52 18.15
C LEU A 10 20.64 15.99 19.48
N ALA A 11 21.47 15.14 20.09
CA ALA A 11 22.23 15.52 21.28
C ALA A 11 23.27 16.61 20.95
N ALA A 12 24.00 16.48 19.84
CA ALA A 12 24.95 17.48 19.34
C ALA A 12 24.26 18.83 19.09
N ILE A 13 23.16 18.84 18.33
CA ILE A 13 22.34 20.05 18.05
C ILE A 13 21.86 20.69 19.36
N ARG A 14 21.40 19.90 20.34
CA ARG A 14 20.94 20.41 21.65
C ARG A 14 22.06 21.05 22.43
N ASN A 15 23.28 20.57 22.30
CA ASN A 15 24.47 21.13 22.93
C ASN A 15 25.04 22.34 22.17
N GLY A 16 24.42 22.76 21.08
CA GLY A 16 24.88 23.90 20.28
C GLY A 16 25.96 23.52 19.26
N GLU A 17 26.20 22.24 19.01
CA GLU A 17 27.16 21.76 18.01
C GLU A 17 26.53 21.75 16.63
N SER A 18 27.37 21.80 15.58
CA SER A 18 26.95 21.61 14.20
C SER A 18 27.01 20.13 13.84
N VAL A 19 26.19 19.73 12.86
CA VAL A 19 26.20 18.39 12.26
C VAL A 19 26.31 18.49 10.74
N VAL A 20 26.88 17.47 10.11
CA VAL A 20 26.86 17.32 8.66
C VAL A 20 25.67 16.46 8.28
N VAL A 21 24.85 16.96 7.37
CA VAL A 21 23.65 16.28 6.87
C VAL A 21 23.77 16.08 5.37
N VAL A 22 23.63 14.85 4.89
CA VAL A 22 23.69 14.54 3.46
C VAL A 22 22.31 14.16 2.92
N ASP A 23 22.03 14.55 1.70
CA ASP A 23 20.82 14.17 1.00
C ASP A 23 21.05 12.96 0.07
N ASP A 24 20.03 12.59 -0.73
CA ASP A 24 20.08 11.47 -1.66
C ASP A 24 20.96 11.79 -2.88
N GLU A 25 21.74 10.81 -3.37
CA GLU A 25 22.59 10.94 -4.55
C GLU A 25 21.82 11.31 -5.83
N ASN A 26 20.51 11.00 -5.88
CA ASN A 26 19.63 11.34 -7.00
C ASN A 26 18.92 12.68 -6.82
N ARG A 27 19.19 13.44 -5.71
CA ARG A 27 18.62 14.76 -5.48
C ARG A 27 19.66 15.84 -5.76
N GLU A 28 20.31 16.41 -4.77
CA GLU A 28 21.42 17.38 -4.91
C GLU A 28 22.78 16.67 -4.82
N ASN A 29 22.78 15.52 -4.11
CA ASN A 29 23.99 14.76 -3.79
C ASN A 29 25.03 15.64 -3.08
N GLU A 30 24.58 16.42 -2.10
CA GLU A 30 25.37 17.39 -1.36
C GLU A 30 25.33 17.12 0.14
N GLY A 31 26.12 17.85 0.89
CA GLY A 31 26.09 17.87 2.32
C GLY A 31 26.13 19.29 2.87
N ASP A 32 25.27 19.57 3.83
CA ASP A 32 25.22 20.84 4.53
C ASP A 32 25.73 20.72 5.95
N LEU A 33 26.42 21.74 6.39
CA LEU A 33 26.70 21.98 7.79
C LEU A 33 25.48 22.65 8.41
N ILE A 34 24.87 22.01 9.42
CA ILE A 34 23.63 22.46 10.04
C ILE A 34 23.85 22.71 11.53
N CYS A 35 23.38 23.84 12.06
CA CYS A 35 23.26 24.10 13.49
C CYS A 35 21.88 24.71 13.82
N ALA A 36 21.43 24.59 15.07
CA ALA A 36 20.23 25.28 15.52
C ALA A 36 20.43 26.78 15.48
N ALA A 37 19.48 27.53 14.91
CA ALA A 37 19.55 28.99 14.82
C ALA A 37 19.69 29.66 16.21
N GLN A 38 19.11 29.07 17.24
CA GLN A 38 19.20 29.53 18.63
C GLN A 38 20.66 29.61 19.14
N PHE A 39 21.54 28.77 18.62
CA PHE A 39 22.96 28.72 18.97
C PHE A 39 23.88 29.29 17.87
N ALA A 40 23.34 29.99 16.88
CA ALA A 40 24.14 30.65 15.88
C ALA A 40 24.99 31.79 16.48
N THR A 41 26.24 31.48 16.77
CA THR A 41 27.23 32.43 17.29
C THR A 41 28.10 32.97 16.16
N PRO A 42 28.81 34.12 16.34
CA PRO A 42 29.78 34.60 15.37
C PRO A 42 30.84 33.55 15.01
N GLN A 43 31.24 32.70 15.96
CA GLN A 43 32.23 31.65 15.73
C GLN A 43 31.67 30.55 14.79
N GLN A 44 30.42 30.13 14.97
CA GLN A 44 29.78 29.15 14.08
C GLN A 44 29.56 29.73 12.69
N ILE A 45 29.10 30.98 12.58
CA ILE A 45 28.94 31.63 11.28
C ILE A 45 30.29 31.78 10.56
N ASN A 46 31.35 32.13 11.30
CA ASN A 46 32.69 32.18 10.73
C ASN A 46 33.18 30.80 10.31
N PHE A 47 32.91 29.77 11.10
CA PHE A 47 33.24 28.38 10.74
C PHE A 47 32.52 27.96 9.44
N MET A 48 31.22 28.21 9.32
CA MET A 48 30.46 27.97 8.09
C MET A 48 31.06 28.70 6.89
N ALA A 49 31.38 29.98 7.04
CA ALA A 49 31.95 30.79 5.97
C ALA A 49 33.34 30.35 5.52
N THR A 50 34.19 29.87 6.44
CA THR A 50 35.59 29.51 6.13
C THR A 50 35.79 28.03 5.86
N ALA A 51 35.11 27.13 6.57
CA ALA A 51 35.28 25.70 6.45
C ALA A 51 34.26 25.06 5.49
N ALA A 52 32.98 25.46 5.54
CA ALA A 52 31.97 24.96 4.61
C ALA A 52 31.95 25.72 3.28
N ARG A 53 32.11 27.03 3.25
CA ARG A 53 32.27 27.90 2.07
C ARG A 53 31.03 28.09 1.21
N GLY A 54 29.88 27.55 1.63
CA GLY A 54 28.59 27.67 0.95
C GLY A 54 27.84 28.95 1.28
N LEU A 55 26.60 29.03 0.87
CA LEU A 55 25.69 30.12 1.18
C LEU A 55 25.06 29.91 2.56
N ILE A 56 25.28 30.86 3.47
CA ILE A 56 24.69 30.77 4.80
C ILE A 56 23.21 31.16 4.73
N CYS A 57 22.32 30.20 4.96
CA CYS A 57 20.88 30.36 4.91
C CYS A 57 20.25 30.09 6.29
N LEU A 58 19.08 30.69 6.53
CA LEU A 58 18.28 30.51 7.75
C LEU A 58 16.98 29.80 7.42
N ALA A 59 16.92 28.49 7.68
CA ALA A 59 15.69 27.69 7.53
C ALA A 59 14.72 27.96 8.67
N MET A 60 13.46 28.32 8.35
CA MET A 60 12.41 28.60 9.33
C MET A 60 11.05 28.07 8.89
N GLU A 61 10.15 27.90 9.85
CA GLU A 61 8.74 27.58 9.57
C GLU A 61 8.03 28.74 8.85
N GLY A 62 7.04 28.40 8.00
CA GLY A 62 6.31 29.36 7.19
C GLY A 62 5.60 30.43 8.03
N GLU A 63 4.99 30.04 9.16
CA GLU A 63 4.30 30.95 10.07
C GLU A 63 5.20 32.07 10.58
N ARG A 64 6.47 31.74 10.91
CA ARG A 64 7.43 32.76 11.38
C ARG A 64 7.79 33.73 10.26
N LEU A 65 8.01 33.25 9.07
CA LEU A 65 8.32 34.09 7.91
C LEU A 65 7.16 35.03 7.56
N ASP A 66 5.92 34.54 7.67
CA ASP A 66 4.72 35.36 7.47
C ASP A 66 4.58 36.43 8.54
N ALA A 67 4.85 36.09 9.82
CA ALA A 67 4.85 37.07 10.94
C ALA A 67 5.92 38.15 10.78
N LEU A 68 7.02 37.85 10.11
CA LEU A 68 8.11 38.80 9.80
C LEU A 68 7.91 39.51 8.45
N ASP A 69 6.81 39.25 7.73
CA ASP A 69 6.54 39.82 6.41
C ASP A 69 7.70 39.54 5.40
N LEU A 70 8.14 38.29 5.34
CA LEU A 70 9.20 37.83 4.46
C LEU A 70 8.60 37.00 3.29
N PRO A 71 8.17 37.66 2.19
CA PRO A 71 7.62 36.97 1.05
C PRO A 71 8.70 36.18 0.30
N LEU A 72 8.26 35.25 -0.56
CA LEU A 72 9.16 34.55 -1.48
C LEU A 72 9.90 35.56 -2.36
N MET A 73 11.17 35.24 -2.64
CA MET A 73 12.07 36.08 -3.46
C MET A 73 11.55 36.24 -4.90
N VAL A 74 10.79 35.25 -5.39
CA VAL A 74 10.23 35.24 -6.74
C VAL A 74 8.78 34.77 -6.72
N ASP A 75 7.92 35.34 -7.57
CA ASP A 75 6.52 34.94 -7.70
C ASP A 75 6.37 33.54 -8.32
N ARG A 76 7.29 33.18 -9.24
CA ARG A 76 7.33 31.88 -9.91
C ARG A 76 8.68 31.23 -9.70
N ASN A 77 8.72 30.24 -8.81
CA ASN A 77 9.91 29.45 -8.60
C ASN A 77 10.11 28.46 -9.76
N THR A 78 11.25 28.55 -10.45
CA THR A 78 11.65 27.69 -11.57
C THR A 78 12.82 26.77 -11.20
N ASP A 79 13.26 26.79 -9.94
CA ASP A 79 14.31 25.89 -9.46
C ASP A 79 13.84 24.43 -9.49
N SER A 80 14.72 23.53 -9.90
CA SER A 80 14.42 22.09 -10.01
C SER A 80 14.04 21.46 -8.67
N ASN A 81 14.68 21.91 -7.59
CA ASN A 81 14.42 21.46 -6.22
C ASN A 81 13.37 22.30 -5.51
N GLN A 82 12.88 23.36 -6.15
CA GLN A 82 11.89 24.31 -5.63
C GLN A 82 12.22 24.86 -4.23
N THR A 83 13.50 25.16 -3.99
CA THR A 83 13.95 25.75 -2.75
C THR A 83 13.29 27.12 -2.54
N ALA A 84 12.59 27.26 -1.42
CA ALA A 84 11.72 28.42 -1.18
C ALA A 84 12.49 29.56 -0.54
N PHE A 85 13.37 30.20 -1.29
CA PHE A 85 14.04 31.43 -0.88
C PHE A 85 13.03 32.54 -0.65
N THR A 86 13.19 33.26 0.48
CA THR A 86 12.50 34.51 0.73
C THR A 86 13.45 35.69 0.46
N VAL A 87 12.93 36.90 0.53
CA VAL A 87 13.78 38.10 0.44
C VAL A 87 14.87 38.03 1.51
N SER A 88 16.12 38.37 1.14
CA SER A 88 17.25 38.41 2.08
C SER A 88 17.10 39.55 3.08
N VAL A 89 17.67 39.40 4.28
CA VAL A 89 17.51 40.33 5.37
C VAL A 89 18.80 40.62 6.14
N ASP A 90 18.86 41.79 6.76
CA ASP A 90 19.74 42.12 7.87
C ASP A 90 18.94 42.72 9.01
N ALA A 91 19.38 42.55 10.27
CA ALA A 91 18.80 43.30 11.36
C ALA A 91 19.25 44.79 11.30
N GLY A 92 18.44 45.66 11.84
CA GLY A 92 18.74 47.09 11.83
C GLY A 92 19.91 47.49 12.76
N PRO A 93 20.48 48.69 12.57
CA PRO A 93 21.55 49.21 13.46
C PRO A 93 21.15 49.32 14.92
N GLU A 94 19.86 49.49 15.19
CA GLU A 94 19.29 49.45 16.54
C GLU A 94 19.51 48.11 17.24
N ASN A 95 19.74 47.07 16.48
CA ASN A 95 20.09 45.72 16.94
C ASN A 95 21.62 45.48 16.93
N GLY A 96 22.43 46.51 16.69
CA GLY A 96 23.88 46.42 16.68
C GLY A 96 24.49 45.84 15.41
N VAL A 97 23.74 45.83 14.29
CA VAL A 97 24.22 45.34 12.98
C VAL A 97 24.79 46.51 12.17
N GLY A 98 26.01 46.33 11.66
CA GLY A 98 26.69 47.31 10.83
C GLY A 98 26.36 47.16 9.34
N THR A 99 27.30 46.64 8.57
CA THR A 99 27.11 46.40 7.12
C THR A 99 26.34 45.11 6.79
N GLY A 100 26.13 44.22 7.77
CA GLY A 100 25.39 42.99 7.65
C GLY A 100 26.22 41.75 7.28
N ILE A 101 27.38 41.90 6.63
CA ILE A 101 28.14 40.78 6.07
C ILE A 101 29.08 40.08 7.06
N SER A 102 29.52 40.76 8.13
CA SER A 102 30.43 40.15 9.09
C SER A 102 29.80 38.93 9.78
N ALA A 103 30.61 38.01 10.29
CA ALA A 103 30.10 36.84 11.02
C ALA A 103 29.28 37.28 12.24
N GLU A 104 29.67 38.40 12.89
CA GLU A 104 28.94 38.97 14.00
C GLU A 104 27.58 39.54 13.57
N ASP A 105 27.54 40.31 12.47
CA ASP A 105 26.31 40.90 11.95
C ASP A 105 25.31 39.81 11.52
N ARG A 106 25.79 38.77 10.80
CA ARG A 106 24.96 37.63 10.37
C ARG A 106 24.42 36.84 11.55
N ALA A 107 25.27 36.53 12.55
CA ALA A 107 24.81 35.88 13.79
C ALA A 107 23.75 36.71 14.50
N ARG A 108 23.97 38.02 14.61
CA ARG A 108 23.04 38.96 15.22
C ARG A 108 21.70 39.00 14.47
N THR A 109 21.74 39.05 13.14
CA THR A 109 20.55 39.02 12.27
C THR A 109 19.74 37.73 12.49
N ILE A 110 20.40 36.59 12.59
CA ILE A 110 19.76 35.30 12.86
C ILE A 110 19.08 35.35 14.24
N GLN A 111 19.76 35.80 15.28
CA GLN A 111 19.19 35.91 16.63
C GLN A 111 17.96 36.86 16.68
N VAL A 112 18.02 37.98 15.97
CA VAL A 112 16.89 38.91 15.84
C VAL A 112 15.73 38.20 15.09
N ALA A 113 15.99 37.54 13.97
CA ALA A 113 14.94 36.89 13.16
C ALA A 113 14.14 35.83 13.93
N ILE A 114 14.78 35.07 14.85
CA ILE A 114 14.11 34.04 15.64
C ILE A 114 13.51 34.55 16.94
N HIS A 115 13.84 35.76 17.38
CA HIS A 115 13.36 36.30 18.65
C HIS A 115 11.85 36.57 18.59
N PRO A 116 11.03 36.13 19.56
CA PRO A 116 9.57 36.18 19.48
C PRO A 116 9.02 37.60 19.33
N ASP A 117 9.65 38.60 19.92
CA ASP A 117 9.19 39.98 19.91
C ASP A 117 9.60 40.75 18.65
N THR A 118 10.42 40.16 17.77
CA THR A 118 10.86 40.82 16.53
C THR A 118 9.70 41.06 15.59
N ARG A 119 9.63 42.26 15.08
CA ARG A 119 8.62 42.75 14.15
C ARG A 119 9.23 42.96 12.75
N PRO A 120 8.42 43.05 11.66
CA PRO A 120 8.92 43.29 10.31
C PRO A 120 9.86 44.48 10.15
N ARG A 121 9.64 45.55 10.93
CA ARG A 121 10.44 46.79 10.89
C ARG A 121 11.86 46.63 11.47
N ASP A 122 12.10 45.61 12.29
CA ASP A 122 13.39 45.35 12.93
C ASP A 122 14.38 44.65 11.95
N LEU A 123 13.86 44.23 10.78
CA LEU A 123 14.59 43.61 9.68
C LEU A 123 14.58 44.50 8.45
N ARG A 124 15.77 44.73 7.88
CA ARG A 124 16.00 45.44 6.62
C ARG A 124 16.02 44.46 5.44
N ARG A 125 15.59 44.89 4.29
CA ARG A 125 15.53 44.16 3.03
C ARG A 125 16.08 44.99 1.89
N PRO A 126 17.01 44.51 1.04
CA PRO A 126 17.69 43.21 1.16
C PRO A 126 18.77 43.20 2.25
N GLY A 127 19.35 42.02 2.52
CA GLY A 127 20.44 41.84 3.48
C GLY A 127 21.33 40.64 3.10
N HIS A 128 22.09 40.14 4.07
CA HIS A 128 23.13 39.12 3.89
C HIS A 128 22.78 37.76 4.52
N ILE A 129 21.61 37.63 5.16
CA ILE A 129 21.02 36.34 5.53
C ILE A 129 19.88 36.04 4.59
N PHE A 130 19.80 34.77 4.12
CA PHE A 130 18.82 34.26 3.19
C PHE A 130 17.86 33.33 3.94
N PRO A 131 16.66 33.83 4.35
CA PRO A 131 15.70 32.96 4.98
C PRO A 131 15.07 32.01 3.96
N LEU A 132 14.90 30.74 4.38
CA LEU A 132 14.30 29.68 3.58
C LEU A 132 13.02 29.21 4.27
N ARG A 133 11.94 29.11 3.51
CA ARG A 133 10.66 28.58 3.99
C ARG A 133 10.67 27.06 3.95
N ALA A 134 10.72 26.42 5.11
CA ALA A 134 10.53 24.98 5.22
C ALA A 134 9.07 24.59 4.88
N ARG A 135 8.89 23.43 4.27
CA ARG A 135 7.56 22.86 4.03
C ARG A 135 6.96 22.35 5.33
N ASP A 136 5.66 22.62 5.56
CA ASP A 136 4.93 22.06 6.68
C ASP A 136 4.98 20.53 6.62
N GLY A 137 5.35 19.90 7.75
CA GLY A 137 5.63 18.47 7.81
C GLY A 137 7.12 18.10 7.68
N GLY A 138 7.99 19.06 7.39
CA GLY A 138 9.44 18.89 7.41
C GLY A 138 9.95 17.87 6.39
N VAL A 139 10.99 17.09 6.75
CA VAL A 139 11.58 16.07 5.86
C VAL A 139 10.61 14.99 5.42
N LEU A 140 9.51 14.77 6.13
CA LEU A 140 8.45 13.85 5.72
C LEU A 140 7.64 14.37 4.51
N LYS A 141 7.75 15.67 4.22
CA LYS A 141 7.08 16.33 3.11
C LYS A 141 8.03 16.66 1.95
N ARG A 142 9.23 17.15 2.26
CA ARG A 142 10.30 17.45 1.33
C ARG A 142 11.64 17.04 1.94
N ALA A 143 12.31 16.07 1.32
CA ALA A 143 13.58 15.51 1.80
C ALA A 143 14.77 16.44 1.49
N GLY A 144 14.74 17.69 1.97
CA GLY A 144 15.76 18.71 1.75
C GLY A 144 16.42 19.20 3.03
N HIS A 145 17.60 19.83 2.89
CA HIS A 145 18.38 20.37 4.00
C HIS A 145 17.63 21.45 4.77
N THR A 146 16.82 22.27 4.08
CA THR A 146 15.92 23.27 4.70
C THR A 146 15.00 22.65 5.74
N GLU A 147 14.30 21.58 5.36
CA GLU A 147 13.39 20.85 6.22
C GLU A 147 14.15 20.10 7.33
N ALA A 148 15.30 19.51 6.99
CA ALA A 148 16.13 18.80 7.95
C ALA A 148 16.62 19.72 9.07
N ALA A 149 17.00 20.96 8.76
CA ALA A 149 17.46 21.93 9.75
C ALA A 149 16.37 22.31 10.76
N VAL A 150 15.15 22.57 10.27
CA VAL A 150 13.99 22.88 11.14
C VAL A 150 13.62 21.66 11.99
N ASP A 151 13.59 20.46 11.39
CA ASP A 151 13.26 19.23 12.10
C ASP A 151 14.29 18.87 13.18
N LEU A 152 15.57 18.98 12.89
CA LEU A 152 16.64 18.72 13.86
C LEU A 152 16.54 19.68 15.06
N ALA A 153 16.29 20.97 14.82
CA ALA A 153 16.08 21.95 15.89
C ALA A 153 14.85 21.58 16.72
N ARG A 154 13.71 21.32 16.08
CA ARG A 154 12.45 20.97 16.76
C ARG A 154 12.56 19.67 17.55
N LEU A 155 13.12 18.62 16.99
CA LEU A 155 13.32 17.33 17.66
C LEU A 155 14.30 17.41 18.81
N SER A 156 15.22 18.38 18.79
CA SER A 156 16.12 18.70 19.89
C SER A 156 15.45 19.51 21.00
N GLY A 157 14.17 19.91 20.86
CA GLY A 157 13.45 20.75 21.82
C GLY A 157 13.86 22.23 21.78
N LEU A 158 14.43 22.68 20.65
CA LEU A 158 14.87 24.06 20.42
C LEU A 158 13.85 24.82 19.56
N TYR A 159 14.06 26.12 19.38
CA TYR A 159 13.26 26.91 18.44
C TYR A 159 13.36 26.29 17.02
N PRO A 160 12.23 26.09 16.29
CA PRO A 160 12.21 25.37 15.03
C PRO A 160 12.80 26.20 13.87
N ALA A 161 14.08 26.48 13.98
CA ALA A 161 14.87 27.16 12.96
C ALA A 161 16.32 26.66 13.01
N GLY A 162 16.93 26.51 11.83
CA GLY A 162 18.32 26.09 11.71
C GLY A 162 19.09 26.91 10.69
N VAL A 163 20.39 27.08 10.93
CA VAL A 163 21.31 27.68 9.97
C VAL A 163 21.94 26.55 9.17
N ILE A 164 21.95 26.71 7.85
CA ILE A 164 22.51 25.73 6.91
C ILE A 164 23.56 26.40 6.03
N CYS A 165 24.55 25.62 5.61
CA CYS A 165 25.58 26.06 4.69
C CYS A 165 26.13 24.86 3.95
N GLU A 166 26.08 24.87 2.64
CA GLU A 166 26.59 23.79 1.78
C GLU A 166 28.12 23.65 1.96
N ILE A 167 28.61 22.42 1.92
CA ILE A 167 30.04 22.13 2.08
C ILE A 167 30.69 21.99 0.70
N GLN A 168 31.67 22.86 0.45
CA GLN A 168 32.48 22.88 -0.76
C GLN A 168 33.91 22.42 -0.47
N ASN A 169 34.50 21.75 -1.44
CA ASN A 169 35.94 21.45 -1.46
C ASN A 169 36.76 22.75 -1.54
N PRO A 170 38.08 22.73 -1.21
CA PRO A 170 38.95 23.91 -1.32
C PRO A 170 39.05 24.49 -2.73
N ASP A 171 38.79 23.70 -3.76
CA ASP A 171 38.80 24.15 -5.16
C ASP A 171 37.46 24.77 -5.61
N GLY A 172 36.47 24.84 -4.72
CA GLY A 172 35.14 25.39 -5.01
C GLY A 172 34.15 24.38 -5.60
N SER A 173 34.54 23.15 -5.83
CA SER A 173 33.60 22.09 -6.21
C SER A 173 32.78 21.63 -5.01
N MET A 174 31.56 21.06 -5.25
CA MET A 174 30.75 20.55 -4.16
C MET A 174 31.35 19.28 -3.58
N ALA A 175 31.43 19.21 -2.24
CA ALA A 175 31.85 18.01 -1.55
C ALA A 175 30.78 16.92 -1.68
N ARG A 176 31.21 15.69 -2.01
CA ARG A 176 30.36 14.50 -2.09
C ARG A 176 30.62 13.58 -0.92
N LEU A 177 29.81 12.54 -0.76
CA LEU A 177 29.83 11.69 0.41
C LEU A 177 31.25 11.26 0.89
N PRO A 178 32.19 10.83 0.03
CA PRO A 178 33.56 10.52 0.48
C PRO A 178 34.26 11.70 1.15
N GLN A 179 34.22 12.89 0.54
CA GLN A 179 34.84 14.11 1.10
C GLN A 179 34.11 14.60 2.34
N LEU A 180 32.77 14.42 2.42
CA LEU A 180 31.96 14.78 3.57
C LEU A 180 32.28 13.90 4.80
N VAL A 181 32.63 12.62 4.58
CA VAL A 181 33.13 11.73 5.66
C VAL A 181 34.45 12.26 6.22
N ASP A 182 35.39 12.58 5.33
CA ASP A 182 36.70 13.12 5.74
C ASP A 182 36.55 14.47 6.47
N TYR A 183 35.68 15.35 5.93
CA TYR A 183 35.36 16.63 6.54
C TYR A 183 34.75 16.47 7.95
N ALA A 184 33.80 15.56 8.11
CA ALA A 184 33.17 15.32 9.42
C ALA A 184 34.18 14.78 10.44
N GLN A 185 35.09 13.89 10.01
CA GLN A 185 36.17 13.36 10.86
C GLN A 185 37.18 14.44 11.24
N GLU A 186 37.63 15.26 10.28
CA GLU A 186 38.60 16.35 10.50
C GLU A 186 38.10 17.34 11.54
N HIS A 187 36.80 17.68 11.47
CA HIS A 187 36.18 18.68 12.34
C HIS A 187 35.47 18.09 13.57
N GLY A 188 35.49 16.76 13.76
CA GLY A 188 34.84 16.09 14.89
C GLY A 188 33.32 16.20 14.90
N LEU A 189 32.68 16.30 13.72
CA LEU A 189 31.25 16.49 13.54
C LEU A 189 30.52 15.16 13.35
N ARG A 190 29.24 15.12 13.75
CA ARG A 190 28.36 14.01 13.42
C ARG A 190 27.93 14.10 11.96
N LEU A 191 27.88 12.94 11.31
CA LEU A 191 27.46 12.80 9.92
C LEU A 191 26.19 11.94 9.86
N ILE A 192 25.08 12.50 9.38
CA ILE A 192 23.80 11.80 9.23
C ILE A 192 23.24 11.98 7.83
N SER A 193 22.27 11.13 7.45
CA SER A 193 21.52 11.28 6.21
C SER A 193 20.08 11.78 6.46
N ILE A 194 19.54 12.51 5.49
CA ILE A 194 18.10 12.89 5.51
C ILE A 194 17.23 11.63 5.49
N ALA A 195 17.64 10.57 4.81
CA ALA A 195 16.92 9.30 4.79
C ALA A 195 16.78 8.67 6.19
N ASP A 196 17.83 8.72 7.01
CA ASP A 196 17.78 8.23 8.39
C ASP A 196 16.93 9.14 9.28
N LEU A 197 16.96 10.47 9.07
CA LEU A 197 16.10 11.40 9.78
C LEU A 197 14.60 11.17 9.45
N ILE A 198 14.28 10.92 8.18
CA ILE A 198 12.91 10.52 7.77
C ILE A 198 12.50 9.26 8.51
N ARG A 199 13.34 8.21 8.52
CA ARG A 199 13.05 6.96 9.21
C ARG A 199 12.83 7.19 10.70
N TYR A 200 13.72 7.93 11.35
CA TYR A 200 13.61 8.27 12.77
C TYR A 200 12.28 8.96 13.10
N ARG A 201 11.86 9.95 12.30
CA ARG A 201 10.58 10.65 12.47
C ARG A 201 9.38 9.73 12.27
N LEU A 202 9.43 8.87 11.24
CA LEU A 202 8.37 7.89 11.00
C LEU A 202 8.22 6.90 12.18
N ASP A 203 9.33 6.52 12.81
CA ASP A 203 9.35 5.56 13.92
C ASP A 203 8.92 6.20 15.27
N THR A 204 9.20 7.47 15.47
CA THR A 204 9.03 8.16 16.77
C THR A 204 7.82 9.08 16.85
N GLU A 205 7.38 9.66 15.75
CA GLU A 205 6.26 10.60 15.71
C GLU A 205 4.94 9.92 15.33
N ARG A 206 3.85 10.36 15.96
CA ARG A 206 2.49 9.96 15.62
C ARG A 206 1.77 11.08 14.90
N PHE A 207 1.67 10.97 13.58
CA PHE A 207 1.00 11.95 12.73
C PHE A 207 -0.37 11.49 12.20
N VAL A 208 -0.76 10.25 12.50
CA VAL A 208 -2.09 9.71 12.15
C VAL A 208 -2.97 9.69 13.40
N ARG A 209 -4.13 10.33 13.34
CA ARG A 209 -5.06 10.49 14.47
C ARG A 209 -6.42 9.92 14.12
N ARG A 210 -6.96 9.09 15.02
CA ARG A 210 -8.35 8.64 14.98
C ARG A 210 -9.29 9.83 15.12
N GLN A 211 -10.32 9.90 14.27
CA GLN A 211 -11.30 11.00 14.24
C GLN A 211 -12.70 10.54 14.60
N ALA A 212 -13.13 9.40 14.08
CA ALA A 212 -14.49 8.90 14.24
C ALA A 212 -14.53 7.38 14.18
N GLU A 213 -15.57 6.80 14.76
CA GLU A 213 -15.87 5.37 14.68
C GLU A 213 -17.38 5.18 14.48
N ALA A 214 -17.75 4.22 13.62
CA ALA A 214 -19.14 3.86 13.37
C ALA A 214 -19.29 2.38 13.07
N ARG A 215 -20.46 1.82 13.36
CA ARG A 215 -20.87 0.50 12.90
C ARG A 215 -21.17 0.57 11.40
N MET A 216 -20.63 -0.37 10.64
CA MET A 216 -20.77 -0.44 9.18
C MET A 216 -21.29 -1.83 8.77
N PRO A 217 -22.61 -2.01 8.61
CA PRO A 217 -23.16 -3.18 7.93
C PRO A 217 -22.78 -3.14 6.45
N SER A 218 -22.36 -4.27 5.90
CA SER A 218 -22.00 -4.39 4.48
C SER A 218 -22.45 -5.75 3.94
N VAL A 219 -22.36 -5.93 2.62
CA VAL A 219 -22.62 -7.22 1.95
C VAL A 219 -21.60 -8.32 2.33
N PHE A 220 -20.52 -7.94 2.99
CA PHE A 220 -19.48 -8.86 3.46
C PHE A 220 -19.61 -9.20 4.95
N GLY A 221 -20.53 -8.56 5.67
CA GLY A 221 -20.74 -8.71 7.10
C GLY A 221 -20.85 -7.37 7.82
N THR A 222 -20.85 -7.40 9.15
CA THR A 222 -20.88 -6.20 9.99
C THR A 222 -19.50 -5.92 10.56
N PHE A 223 -18.99 -4.72 10.30
CA PHE A 223 -17.69 -4.24 10.74
C PHE A 223 -17.82 -2.96 11.57
N ARG A 224 -16.73 -2.54 12.20
CA ARG A 224 -16.52 -1.18 12.69
C ARG A 224 -15.69 -0.41 11.65
N ALA A 225 -16.14 0.74 11.22
CA ALA A 225 -15.39 1.66 10.37
C ALA A 225 -14.78 2.76 11.24
N ILE A 226 -13.45 2.88 11.24
CA ILE A 226 -12.71 3.86 12.04
C ILE A 226 -11.98 4.79 11.10
N GLY A 227 -12.37 6.07 11.13
CA GLY A 227 -11.77 7.14 10.32
C GLY A 227 -10.51 7.71 10.97
N TYR A 228 -9.47 7.87 10.19
CA TYR A 228 -8.19 8.44 10.58
C TYR A 228 -7.84 9.64 9.70
N ARG A 229 -7.19 10.63 10.27
CA ARG A 229 -6.65 11.78 9.54
C ARG A 229 -5.14 11.83 9.70
N ASN A 230 -4.43 11.96 8.59
CA ASN A 230 -3.01 12.23 8.56
C ASN A 230 -2.78 13.74 8.71
N GLN A 231 -2.04 14.14 9.73
CA GLN A 231 -1.77 15.55 10.03
C GLN A 231 -0.76 16.19 9.07
N LEU A 232 0.02 15.38 8.33
CA LEU A 232 1.05 15.88 7.41
C LEU A 232 0.47 16.41 6.09
N ASP A 233 -0.62 15.80 5.61
CA ASP A 233 -1.21 16.10 4.29
C ASP A 233 -2.73 16.28 4.33
N GLY A 234 -3.33 16.14 5.51
CA GLY A 234 -4.79 16.18 5.68
C GLY A 234 -5.51 14.96 5.11
N GLY A 235 -4.79 13.94 4.63
CA GLY A 235 -5.35 12.74 4.05
C GLY A 235 -6.20 11.95 5.05
N GLU A 236 -7.34 11.47 4.59
CA GLU A 236 -8.28 10.68 5.39
C GLU A 236 -8.16 9.21 5.00
N HIS A 237 -8.07 8.32 5.99
CA HIS A 237 -7.92 6.88 5.82
C HIS A 237 -8.97 6.16 6.66
N VAL A 238 -9.28 4.91 6.33
CA VAL A 238 -10.28 4.13 7.06
C VAL A 238 -9.72 2.76 7.44
N ALA A 239 -9.92 2.35 8.69
CA ALA A 239 -9.77 0.97 9.10
C ALA A 239 -11.15 0.31 9.19
N ILE A 240 -11.34 -0.83 8.52
CA ILE A 240 -12.54 -1.65 8.57
C ILE A 240 -12.22 -2.85 9.44
N VAL A 241 -12.79 -2.89 10.64
CA VAL A 241 -12.37 -3.77 11.74
C VAL A 241 -13.47 -4.78 12.07
N LYS A 242 -13.10 -6.05 12.16
CA LYS A 242 -13.91 -7.15 12.67
C LYS A 242 -13.37 -7.61 14.01
N GLY A 243 -14.25 -7.84 14.98
CA GLY A 243 -13.85 -8.27 16.32
C GLY A 243 -13.11 -7.18 17.11
N HIS A 244 -12.19 -7.61 17.96
CA HIS A 244 -11.43 -6.78 18.91
C HIS A 244 -9.91 -7.03 18.79
N PRO A 245 -9.27 -6.60 17.68
CA PRO A 245 -7.84 -6.85 17.45
C PRO A 245 -6.94 -6.30 18.55
N GLU A 246 -7.40 -5.30 19.31
CA GLU A 246 -6.71 -4.71 20.46
C GLU A 246 -6.55 -5.70 21.63
N THR A 247 -7.39 -6.73 21.71
CA THR A 247 -7.37 -7.75 22.77
C THR A 247 -7.02 -9.15 22.25
N ALA A 248 -6.65 -9.24 20.96
CA ALA A 248 -6.33 -10.50 20.32
C ALA A 248 -5.19 -11.24 21.04
N SER A 249 -5.38 -12.51 21.35
CA SER A 249 -4.35 -13.36 21.96
C SER A 249 -3.32 -13.88 20.96
N GLY A 250 -3.63 -13.81 19.67
CA GLY A 250 -2.83 -14.31 18.56
C GLY A 250 -2.51 -13.24 17.50
N PRO A 251 -1.82 -13.64 16.41
CA PRO A 251 -1.55 -12.73 15.29
C PRO A 251 -2.84 -12.37 14.54
N VAL A 252 -3.09 -11.08 14.38
CA VAL A 252 -4.30 -10.53 13.73
C VAL A 252 -4.21 -10.63 12.21
N LEU A 253 -5.30 -11.00 11.55
CA LEU A 253 -5.40 -11.03 10.09
C LEU A 253 -5.56 -9.61 9.54
N VAL A 254 -4.61 -9.13 8.73
CA VAL A 254 -4.55 -7.73 8.28
C VAL A 254 -4.40 -7.62 6.77
N ARG A 255 -5.18 -6.75 6.15
CA ARG A 255 -4.96 -6.26 4.78
C ARG A 255 -4.67 -4.77 4.80
N VAL A 256 -3.52 -4.36 4.26
CA VAL A 256 -3.26 -2.95 3.92
C VAL A 256 -3.60 -2.76 2.45
N HIS A 257 -4.70 -2.05 2.16
CA HIS A 257 -5.21 -1.80 0.82
C HIS A 257 -5.02 -0.33 0.45
N SER A 258 -4.36 -0.05 -0.66
CA SER A 258 -4.28 1.31 -1.20
C SER A 258 -5.44 1.55 -2.15
N GLU A 259 -6.08 2.70 -2.00
CA GLU A 259 -7.22 3.15 -2.81
C GLU A 259 -6.99 2.96 -4.31
N CYS A 260 -8.00 2.47 -4.98
CA CYS A 260 -8.09 2.40 -6.42
C CYS A 260 -9.53 2.73 -6.84
N LEU A 261 -9.89 4.01 -6.88
CA LEU A 261 -11.26 4.46 -7.13
C LEU A 261 -11.87 3.81 -8.39
N THR A 262 -11.08 3.71 -9.47
CA THR A 262 -11.54 3.09 -10.71
C THR A 262 -11.83 1.59 -10.56
N GLY A 263 -10.99 0.86 -9.80
CA GLY A 263 -11.19 -0.56 -9.53
C GLY A 263 -12.22 -0.79 -8.44
N ASP A 264 -12.00 -0.20 -7.26
CA ASP A 264 -12.77 -0.49 -6.04
C ASP A 264 -14.23 -0.04 -6.17
N ALA A 265 -14.47 1.20 -6.68
CA ALA A 265 -15.80 1.76 -6.79
C ALA A 265 -16.44 1.56 -8.17
N PHE A 266 -15.71 1.83 -9.26
CA PHE A 266 -16.29 1.81 -10.61
C PHE A 266 -16.16 0.46 -11.31
N GLY A 267 -15.49 -0.54 -10.69
CA GLY A 267 -15.38 -1.89 -11.23
C GLY A 267 -14.53 -1.99 -12.51
N SER A 268 -13.51 -1.13 -12.65
CA SER A 268 -12.59 -1.19 -13.78
C SER A 268 -11.90 -2.55 -13.86
N LEU A 269 -11.89 -3.16 -15.03
CA LEU A 269 -11.24 -4.44 -15.30
C LEU A 269 -9.73 -4.32 -15.58
N ARG A 270 -9.17 -3.10 -15.58
CA ARG A 270 -7.73 -2.88 -15.79
C ARG A 270 -6.85 -3.37 -14.64
N CYS A 271 -7.43 -3.66 -13.48
CA CYS A 271 -6.71 -4.13 -12.29
C CYS A 271 -7.52 -5.17 -11.51
N ASP A 272 -6.88 -5.74 -10.51
CA ASP A 272 -7.44 -6.73 -9.59
C ASP A 272 -7.79 -6.16 -8.20
N CYS A 273 -7.91 -4.81 -8.07
CA CYS A 273 -8.04 -4.15 -6.76
C CYS A 273 -9.35 -4.52 -6.06
N ARG A 274 -10.50 -4.36 -6.73
CA ARG A 274 -11.81 -4.70 -6.17
C ARG A 274 -11.94 -6.16 -5.76
N PRO A 275 -11.62 -7.16 -6.62
CA PRO A 275 -11.64 -8.56 -6.20
C PRO A 275 -10.76 -8.85 -4.98
N GLN A 276 -9.57 -8.21 -4.90
CA GLN A 276 -8.70 -8.35 -3.74
C GLN A 276 -9.29 -7.74 -2.48
N LEU A 277 -9.93 -6.57 -2.55
CA LEU A 277 -10.58 -5.94 -1.40
C LEU A 277 -11.74 -6.79 -0.90
N GLU A 278 -12.60 -7.25 -1.79
CA GLU A 278 -13.74 -8.11 -1.48
C GLU A 278 -13.31 -9.44 -0.85
N ALA A 279 -12.31 -10.10 -1.44
CA ALA A 279 -11.79 -11.36 -0.90
C ALA A 279 -11.17 -11.16 0.49
N ALA A 280 -10.43 -10.07 0.72
CA ALA A 280 -9.87 -9.77 2.03
C ALA A 280 -10.96 -9.54 3.09
N LEU A 281 -12.04 -8.82 2.75
CA LEU A 281 -13.17 -8.59 3.66
C LEU A 281 -13.88 -9.90 4.01
N ARG A 282 -14.09 -10.79 3.03
CA ARG A 282 -14.67 -12.13 3.28
C ARG A 282 -13.77 -12.99 4.15
N MET A 283 -12.46 -12.99 3.91
CA MET A 283 -11.50 -13.74 4.75
C MET A 283 -11.52 -13.27 6.21
N ILE A 284 -11.59 -11.95 6.43
CA ILE A 284 -11.62 -11.35 7.77
C ILE A 284 -12.96 -11.65 8.45
N GLU A 285 -14.09 -11.56 7.73
CA GLU A 285 -15.40 -11.93 8.27
C GLU A 285 -15.42 -13.40 8.69
N ALA A 286 -14.94 -14.31 7.84
CA ALA A 286 -14.87 -15.74 8.13
C ALA A 286 -13.94 -16.07 9.30
N ALA A 287 -12.85 -15.30 9.50
CA ALA A 287 -11.97 -15.44 10.64
C ALA A 287 -12.59 -14.92 11.95
N GLY A 288 -13.65 -14.11 11.88
CA GLY A 288 -14.28 -13.48 13.03
C GLY A 288 -13.49 -12.35 13.67
N GLU A 289 -12.21 -12.20 13.30
CA GLU A 289 -11.30 -11.17 13.80
C GLU A 289 -10.29 -10.76 12.74
N GLY A 290 -10.04 -9.47 12.61
CA GLY A 290 -9.08 -8.91 11.66
C GLY A 290 -9.47 -7.53 11.17
N LEU A 291 -8.68 -6.99 10.23
CA LEU A 291 -8.99 -5.66 9.69
C LEU A 291 -8.43 -5.41 8.29
N VAL A 292 -9.09 -4.50 7.58
CA VAL A 292 -8.57 -3.85 6.37
C VAL A 292 -8.20 -2.42 6.71
N VAL A 293 -6.95 -2.02 6.49
CA VAL A 293 -6.54 -0.60 6.48
C VAL A 293 -6.64 -0.11 5.04
N TYR A 294 -7.63 0.74 4.77
CA TYR A 294 -7.86 1.35 3.46
C TYR A 294 -7.16 2.72 3.41
N LEU A 295 -6.06 2.79 2.67
CA LEU A 295 -5.24 3.99 2.54
C LEU A 295 -5.64 4.77 1.29
N ARG A 296 -6.04 6.01 1.46
CA ARG A 296 -6.33 6.93 0.34
C ARG A 296 -5.03 7.42 -0.30
N GLN A 297 -4.40 6.54 -1.05
CA GLN A 297 -3.14 6.76 -1.79
C GLN A 297 -3.33 6.27 -3.23
N GLU A 298 -4.21 6.97 -3.96
CA GLU A 298 -4.60 6.65 -5.33
C GLU A 298 -3.42 6.63 -6.29
N GLY A 299 -3.44 5.69 -7.26
CA GLY A 299 -2.44 5.62 -8.30
C GLY A 299 -1.01 5.37 -7.79
N ARG A 300 -0.83 4.68 -6.66
CA ARG A 300 0.45 4.51 -5.95
C ARG A 300 1.04 5.83 -5.43
N GLY A 301 0.17 6.77 -5.06
CA GLY A 301 0.55 8.07 -4.52
C GLY A 301 0.59 9.22 -5.53
N ILE A 302 0.41 8.95 -6.83
CA ILE A 302 0.39 10.01 -7.86
C ILE A 302 -0.96 10.72 -8.00
N GLY A 303 -2.00 10.21 -7.35
CA GLY A 303 -3.36 10.75 -7.41
C GLY A 303 -4.16 10.31 -8.64
N LEU A 304 -5.48 10.53 -8.58
CA LEU A 304 -6.44 10.05 -9.59
C LEU A 304 -6.18 10.62 -10.99
N VAL A 305 -5.95 11.92 -11.10
CA VAL A 305 -5.78 12.59 -12.41
C VAL A 305 -4.52 12.07 -13.12
N ASN A 306 -3.40 11.95 -12.41
CA ASN A 306 -2.17 11.42 -13.01
C ASN A 306 -2.29 9.93 -13.33
N LYS A 307 -3.05 9.17 -12.54
CA LYS A 307 -3.38 7.78 -12.88
C LYS A 307 -4.16 7.67 -14.19
N LEU A 308 -5.12 8.57 -14.44
CA LEU A 308 -5.84 8.58 -15.72
C LEU A 308 -4.91 8.98 -16.89
N ARG A 309 -3.97 9.91 -16.68
CA ARG A 309 -2.92 10.20 -17.66
C ARG A 309 -2.02 8.99 -17.93
N ALA A 310 -1.65 8.26 -16.87
CA ALA A 310 -0.89 7.01 -17.01
C ALA A 310 -1.68 5.96 -17.80
N TYR A 311 -3.00 5.85 -17.61
CA TYR A 311 -3.85 4.97 -18.43
C TYR A 311 -3.81 5.34 -19.91
N SER A 312 -3.87 6.63 -20.27
CA SER A 312 -3.73 7.09 -21.66
C SER A 312 -2.38 6.72 -22.27
N LEU A 313 -1.30 6.81 -21.48
CA LEU A 313 0.03 6.38 -21.93
C LEU A 313 0.13 4.86 -22.09
N GLN A 314 -0.54 4.09 -21.23
CA GLN A 314 -0.63 2.64 -21.35
C GLN A 314 -1.43 2.20 -22.58
N ASP A 315 -2.49 2.92 -22.93
CA ASP A 315 -3.22 2.70 -24.20
C ASP A 315 -2.33 2.94 -25.43
N GLY A 316 -1.30 3.78 -25.28
CA GLY A 316 -0.23 4.00 -26.27
C GLY A 316 0.89 2.96 -26.25
N GLY A 317 0.80 1.90 -25.41
CA GLY A 317 1.75 0.78 -25.39
C GLY A 317 2.78 0.79 -24.27
N LEU A 318 2.82 1.82 -23.40
CA LEU A 318 3.70 1.82 -22.22
C LEU A 318 3.13 0.91 -21.14
N ASP A 319 3.99 0.35 -20.30
CA ASP A 319 3.53 -0.32 -19.10
C ASP A 319 3.32 0.66 -17.91
N THR A 320 2.83 0.14 -16.78
CA THR A 320 2.50 0.99 -15.62
C THR A 320 3.71 1.71 -15.02
N VAL A 321 4.90 1.10 -15.04
CA VAL A 321 6.13 1.69 -14.51
C VAL A 321 6.62 2.78 -15.46
N GLU A 322 6.75 2.46 -16.74
CA GLU A 322 7.16 3.37 -17.79
C GLU A 322 6.23 4.60 -17.92
N ALA A 323 4.91 4.38 -17.77
CA ALA A 323 3.94 5.46 -17.79
C ALA A 323 4.12 6.42 -16.60
N ASN A 324 4.43 5.91 -15.39
CA ASN A 324 4.71 6.75 -14.22
C ASN A 324 6.01 7.54 -14.40
N GLU A 325 7.08 6.90 -14.84
CA GLU A 325 8.38 7.54 -15.10
C GLU A 325 8.25 8.62 -16.18
N ARG A 326 7.48 8.37 -17.24
CA ARG A 326 7.20 9.35 -18.29
C ARG A 326 6.46 10.59 -17.78
N LEU A 327 5.69 10.44 -16.72
CA LEU A 327 5.00 11.54 -16.01
C LEU A 327 5.88 12.21 -14.94
N GLY A 328 7.13 11.76 -14.75
CA GLY A 328 8.07 12.30 -13.77
C GLY A 328 7.89 11.75 -12.37
N PHE A 329 7.22 10.61 -12.20
CA PHE A 329 6.99 9.98 -10.89
C PHE A 329 7.80 8.69 -10.74
N ALA A 330 8.27 8.43 -9.51
CA ALA A 330 8.80 7.11 -9.18
C ALA A 330 7.74 6.00 -9.32
N ALA A 331 8.17 4.78 -9.50
CA ALA A 331 7.30 3.61 -9.70
C ALA A 331 6.30 3.37 -8.54
N ASP A 332 6.64 3.77 -7.32
CA ASP A 332 5.80 3.61 -6.13
C ASP A 332 6.14 4.70 -5.09
N LEU A 333 5.22 5.64 -4.89
CA LEU A 333 5.32 6.74 -3.91
C LEU A 333 4.48 6.50 -2.65
N ARG A 334 3.97 5.27 -2.43
CA ARG A 334 3.12 4.99 -1.28
C ARG A 334 3.91 5.02 0.03
N ASN A 335 3.32 5.68 1.01
CA ASN A 335 3.82 5.70 2.38
C ASN A 335 3.09 4.62 3.22
N TYR A 336 3.77 3.54 3.53
CA TYR A 336 3.22 2.46 4.36
C TYR A 336 3.26 2.78 5.87
N GLY A 337 4.01 3.79 6.29
CA GLY A 337 4.07 4.27 7.67
C GLY A 337 2.73 4.74 8.21
N VAL A 338 1.88 5.33 7.35
CA VAL A 338 0.49 5.67 7.71
C VAL A 338 -0.28 4.41 8.13
N GLY A 339 -0.18 3.35 7.35
CA GLY A 339 -0.81 2.06 7.66
C GLY A 339 -0.27 1.45 8.96
N ALA A 340 1.04 1.52 9.18
CA ALA A 340 1.68 1.04 10.39
C ALA A 340 1.22 1.79 11.64
N GLN A 341 1.08 3.12 11.57
CA GLN A 341 0.57 3.93 12.67
C GLN A 341 -0.90 3.64 12.99
N ILE A 342 -1.74 3.40 11.97
CA ILE A 342 -3.13 2.96 12.17
C ILE A 342 -3.17 1.60 12.88
N LEU A 343 -2.36 0.63 12.46
CA LEU A 343 -2.26 -0.68 13.09
C LEU A 343 -1.79 -0.58 14.55
N SER A 344 -0.79 0.25 14.81
CA SER A 344 -0.28 0.50 16.17
C SER A 344 -1.34 1.16 17.07
N ASP A 345 -2.13 2.12 16.54
CA ASP A 345 -3.23 2.76 17.28
C ASP A 345 -4.34 1.77 17.62
N LEU A 346 -4.59 0.79 16.73
CA LEU A 346 -5.54 -0.31 16.95
C LEU A 346 -4.98 -1.42 17.86
N GLY A 347 -3.81 -1.25 18.47
CA GLY A 347 -3.20 -2.22 19.38
C GLY A 347 -2.60 -3.44 18.69
N VAL A 348 -2.62 -3.53 17.37
CA VAL A 348 -2.05 -4.65 16.62
C VAL A 348 -0.53 -4.60 16.72
N ARG A 349 0.09 -5.70 17.19
CA ARG A 349 1.55 -5.85 17.28
C ARG A 349 2.06 -6.99 16.42
N ARG A 350 1.33 -8.09 16.38
CA ARG A 350 1.64 -9.30 15.62
C ARG A 350 0.56 -9.52 14.60
N LEU A 351 0.93 -9.73 13.33
CA LEU A 351 -0.06 -9.81 12.26
C LEU A 351 0.26 -10.89 11.23
N ARG A 352 -0.78 -11.44 10.65
CA ARG A 352 -0.78 -12.24 9.44
C ARG A 352 -1.18 -11.34 8.28
N LEU A 353 -0.25 -11.00 7.40
CA LEU A 353 -0.46 -9.98 6.39
C LEU A 353 -1.00 -10.58 5.08
N ILE A 354 -2.22 -10.22 4.71
CA ILE A 354 -2.82 -10.57 3.42
C ILE A 354 -2.14 -9.72 2.34
N THR A 355 -1.15 -10.27 1.64
CA THR A 355 -0.41 -9.56 0.60
C THR A 355 0.34 -10.48 -0.36
N ASN A 356 0.51 -10.00 -1.60
CA ASN A 356 1.46 -10.58 -2.56
C ASN A 356 2.67 -9.65 -2.81
N ASN A 357 2.72 -8.48 -2.15
CA ASN A 357 3.78 -7.50 -2.32
C ASN A 357 4.79 -7.59 -1.16
N PRO A 358 6.04 -8.06 -1.41
CA PRO A 358 7.05 -8.17 -0.35
C PRO A 358 7.46 -6.81 0.23
N ARG A 359 7.38 -5.71 -0.53
CA ARG A 359 7.67 -4.36 -0.03
C ARG A 359 6.73 -3.93 1.10
N LYS A 360 5.49 -4.43 1.14
CA LYS A 360 4.56 -4.17 2.23
C LYS A 360 5.02 -4.82 3.54
N ILE A 361 5.65 -5.98 3.47
CA ILE A 361 6.19 -6.68 4.64
C ILE A 361 7.34 -5.88 5.23
N ALA A 362 8.32 -5.50 4.40
CA ALA A 362 9.45 -4.68 4.83
C ALA A 362 9.02 -3.31 5.38
N GLY A 363 8.04 -2.67 4.73
CA GLY A 363 7.55 -1.36 5.11
C GLY A 363 6.78 -1.31 6.43
N LEU A 364 6.30 -2.43 6.96
CA LEU A 364 5.63 -2.49 8.27
C LEU A 364 6.58 -2.88 9.41
N GLY A 365 7.61 -3.68 9.13
CA GLY A 365 8.55 -4.19 10.13
C GLY A 365 9.32 -3.08 10.87
N GLY A 366 9.60 -1.94 10.20
CA GLY A 366 10.29 -0.79 10.79
C GLY A 366 9.50 -0.04 11.89
N TYR A 367 8.20 -0.34 12.05
CA TYR A 367 7.29 0.36 13.00
C TYR A 367 6.95 -0.47 14.24
N GLY A 368 7.78 -1.45 14.61
CA GLY A 368 7.53 -2.32 15.75
C GLY A 368 6.37 -3.29 15.54
N LEU A 369 5.99 -3.54 14.29
CA LEU A 369 4.99 -4.54 13.89
C LEU A 369 5.69 -5.81 13.45
N GLU A 370 5.33 -6.94 14.05
CA GLU A 370 5.84 -8.26 13.69
C GLU A 370 4.90 -8.92 12.66
N VAL A 371 5.36 -9.04 11.42
CA VAL A 371 4.66 -9.84 10.40
C VAL A 371 5.06 -11.30 10.58
N VAL A 372 4.23 -12.07 11.28
CA VAL A 372 4.50 -13.49 11.59
C VAL A 372 4.22 -14.43 10.43
N ASP A 373 3.32 -14.04 9.53
CA ASP A 373 2.94 -14.85 8.37
C ASP A 373 2.42 -13.99 7.23
N ARG A 374 2.65 -14.45 6.00
CA ARG A 374 2.09 -13.89 4.78
C ARG A 374 0.93 -14.75 4.29
N VAL A 375 -0.24 -14.16 4.20
CA VAL A 375 -1.42 -14.81 3.62
C VAL A 375 -1.53 -14.39 2.15
N PRO A 376 -1.37 -15.31 1.20
CA PRO A 376 -1.45 -15.00 -0.22
C PRO A 376 -2.88 -14.61 -0.62
N LEU A 377 -3.00 -13.69 -1.58
CA LEU A 377 -4.27 -13.24 -2.14
C LEU A 377 -4.13 -13.12 -3.65
N VAL A 378 -4.15 -14.24 -4.33
CA VAL A 378 -3.98 -14.31 -5.79
C VAL A 378 -5.34 -14.34 -6.44
N MET A 379 -5.57 -13.40 -7.36
CA MET A 379 -6.78 -13.34 -8.20
C MET A 379 -6.44 -13.91 -9.57
N ASP A 380 -7.40 -14.58 -10.18
CA ASP A 380 -7.23 -15.08 -11.54
C ASP A 380 -7.13 -13.91 -12.52
N PRO A 381 -6.19 -13.97 -13.49
CA PRO A 381 -6.07 -12.95 -14.50
C PRO A 381 -7.28 -12.98 -15.43
N GLY A 382 -7.89 -11.82 -15.65
CA GLY A 382 -8.91 -11.62 -16.68
C GLY A 382 -8.29 -11.06 -17.98
N ASP A 383 -9.09 -11.01 -19.06
CA ASP A 383 -8.64 -10.55 -20.39
C ASP A 383 -8.05 -9.14 -20.38
N HIS A 384 -8.50 -8.27 -19.47
CA HIS A 384 -8.10 -6.86 -19.42
C HIS A 384 -6.97 -6.56 -18.42
N ASN A 385 -6.64 -7.46 -17.49
CA ASN A 385 -5.62 -7.20 -16.44
C ASN A 385 -4.42 -8.15 -16.48
N ALA A 386 -4.38 -9.12 -17.36
CA ALA A 386 -3.29 -10.10 -17.44
C ALA A 386 -1.92 -9.43 -17.69
N ALA A 387 -1.85 -8.41 -18.55
CA ALA A 387 -0.65 -7.64 -18.80
C ALA A 387 -0.20 -6.87 -17.54
N TYR A 388 -1.14 -6.24 -16.84
CA TYR A 388 -0.90 -5.53 -15.58
C TYR A 388 -0.37 -6.46 -14.48
N LEU A 389 -0.90 -7.66 -14.34
CA LEU A 389 -0.44 -8.65 -13.36
C LEU A 389 0.97 -9.16 -13.68
N ARG A 390 1.31 -9.35 -14.98
CA ARG A 390 2.69 -9.68 -15.39
C ARG A 390 3.69 -8.59 -15.00
N VAL A 391 3.36 -7.31 -15.24
CA VAL A 391 4.21 -6.19 -14.81
C VAL A 391 4.38 -6.17 -13.30
N LYS A 392 3.33 -6.44 -12.52
CA LYS A 392 3.43 -6.59 -11.06
C LYS A 392 4.42 -7.68 -10.66
N GLN A 393 4.40 -8.82 -11.33
CA GLN A 393 5.32 -9.93 -11.04
C GLN A 393 6.75 -9.58 -11.47
N GLN A 394 6.95 -9.20 -12.72
CA GLN A 394 8.26 -9.05 -13.34
C GLN A 394 9.01 -7.80 -12.90
N LYS A 395 8.35 -6.63 -12.88
CA LYS A 395 8.99 -5.33 -12.58
C LYS A 395 8.85 -4.90 -11.13
N LEU A 396 7.82 -5.36 -10.41
CA LEU A 396 7.54 -4.93 -9.03
C LEU A 396 7.76 -6.03 -7.99
N GLY A 397 8.19 -7.23 -8.41
CA GLY A 397 8.53 -8.35 -7.53
C GLY A 397 7.36 -8.92 -6.73
N HIS A 398 6.12 -8.78 -7.24
CA HIS A 398 4.96 -9.39 -6.58
C HIS A 398 5.04 -10.92 -6.66
N LEU A 399 4.73 -11.57 -5.55
CA LEU A 399 4.68 -13.02 -5.41
C LEU A 399 3.33 -13.53 -5.96
N LEU A 400 3.21 -13.50 -7.28
CA LEU A 400 2.10 -14.03 -8.04
C LEU A 400 2.60 -15.31 -8.70
N ASP A 401 2.00 -16.44 -8.36
CA ASP A 401 2.30 -17.70 -9.03
C ASP A 401 1.58 -17.70 -10.40
N MET A 402 2.27 -17.11 -11.39
CA MET A 402 1.79 -16.99 -12.76
C MET A 402 2.43 -18.03 -13.69
N GLU A 403 3.42 -18.78 -13.21
CA GLU A 403 4.08 -19.84 -13.98
C GLU A 403 3.15 -21.05 -14.09
N GLY A 404 2.79 -21.39 -15.33
CA GLY A 404 1.82 -22.44 -15.64
C GLY A 404 0.40 -21.97 -15.93
N ARG A 405 0.12 -20.66 -15.84
CA ARG A 405 -1.17 -20.09 -16.25
C ARG A 405 -1.09 -19.67 -17.73
N PRO A 406 -2.05 -20.07 -18.58
CA PRO A 406 -2.03 -19.73 -20.00
C PRO A 406 -2.05 -18.22 -20.23
N SER A 407 -1.31 -17.76 -21.24
CA SER A 407 -1.30 -16.36 -21.66
C SER A 407 -2.68 -15.96 -22.21
N ALA A 408 -3.09 -14.71 -22.01
CA ALA A 408 -4.37 -14.12 -22.45
C ALA A 408 -4.56 -14.05 -24.01
N GLY A 409 -4.06 -15.01 -24.74
CA GLY A 409 -4.30 -15.24 -26.16
C GLY A 409 -4.91 -16.62 -26.42
N GLU A 410 -4.82 -17.49 -25.41
CA GLU A 410 -5.54 -18.74 -25.34
C GLU A 410 -6.43 -18.64 -24.11
N SER A 411 -7.65 -18.16 -24.25
CA SER A 411 -8.68 -18.39 -23.24
C SER A 411 -8.70 -19.89 -22.99
N PRO A 412 -8.30 -20.36 -21.76
CA PRO A 412 -8.75 -21.68 -21.40
C PRO A 412 -10.26 -21.55 -21.44
N ARG A 413 -10.91 -22.22 -22.30
CA ARG A 413 -12.35 -22.43 -22.22
C ARG A 413 -12.53 -23.07 -20.85
N HIS A 414 -12.96 -22.32 -19.86
CA HIS A 414 -13.24 -22.83 -18.53
C HIS A 414 -14.43 -23.75 -18.70
N GLY A 415 -14.17 -25.02 -18.93
CA GLY A 415 -15.16 -26.05 -18.87
C GLY A 415 -15.79 -26.01 -17.49
N LEU A 416 -17.11 -26.03 -17.41
CA LEU A 416 -17.82 -26.32 -16.18
C LEU A 416 -17.59 -27.77 -15.83
N SER A 417 -17.15 -28.07 -14.62
CA SER A 417 -17.18 -29.41 -14.06
C SER A 417 -18.33 -29.54 -13.06
N ALA A 418 -18.94 -30.69 -13.00
CA ALA A 418 -20.01 -30.97 -12.06
C ALA A 418 -19.60 -32.11 -11.13
N VAL A 419 -19.69 -31.90 -9.84
CA VAL A 419 -19.51 -32.97 -8.85
C VAL A 419 -20.89 -33.50 -8.47
N LEU A 420 -21.12 -34.77 -8.70
CA LEU A 420 -22.33 -35.51 -8.40
C LEU A 420 -22.05 -36.39 -7.18
N ALA A 421 -22.84 -36.30 -6.16
CA ALA A 421 -22.78 -37.24 -5.04
C ALA A 421 -24.08 -38.04 -4.95
N TRP A 422 -23.95 -39.35 -4.77
CA TRP A 422 -25.04 -40.27 -4.68
C TRP A 422 -25.06 -40.99 -3.34
N ARG A 423 -26.25 -41.12 -2.74
CA ARG A 423 -26.52 -41.94 -1.57
C ARG A 423 -27.60 -42.95 -1.87
N GLY A 424 -27.39 -44.20 -1.49
CA GLY A 424 -28.37 -45.27 -1.65
C GLY A 424 -28.01 -46.53 -0.86
N THR A 425 -28.92 -47.47 -0.82
CA THR A 425 -28.78 -48.74 -0.08
C THR A 425 -28.16 -49.87 -0.89
N ALA A 426 -27.72 -49.62 -2.13
CA ALA A 426 -27.09 -50.64 -2.96
C ALA A 426 -25.79 -51.19 -2.36
N THR A 427 -25.50 -52.45 -2.60
CA THR A 427 -24.22 -53.07 -2.22
C THR A 427 -23.04 -52.51 -3.04
N VAL A 428 -21.83 -52.60 -2.51
CA VAL A 428 -20.61 -52.12 -3.20
C VAL A 428 -20.43 -52.71 -4.59
N PRO A 429 -20.62 -54.03 -4.84
CA PRO A 429 -20.52 -54.60 -6.17
C PRO A 429 -21.55 -54.03 -7.17
N GLU A 430 -22.80 -53.85 -6.74
CA GLU A 430 -23.85 -53.25 -7.57
C GLU A 430 -23.57 -51.80 -7.91
N ALA A 431 -22.98 -51.03 -6.97
CA ALA A 431 -22.58 -49.67 -7.21
C ALA A 431 -21.44 -49.56 -8.23
N CYS A 432 -20.46 -50.47 -8.16
CA CYS A 432 -19.35 -50.54 -9.14
C CYS A 432 -19.83 -50.87 -10.56
N GLU A 433 -20.72 -51.85 -10.71
CA GLU A 433 -21.27 -52.22 -12.03
C GLU A 433 -22.03 -51.05 -12.67
N ARG A 434 -22.78 -50.32 -11.88
CA ARG A 434 -23.52 -49.13 -12.32
C ARG A 434 -22.61 -47.97 -12.68
N LEU A 435 -21.55 -47.78 -11.92
CA LEU A 435 -20.55 -46.76 -12.20
C LEU A 435 -19.87 -47.02 -13.56
N GLU A 436 -19.53 -48.28 -13.86
CA GLU A 436 -18.97 -48.65 -15.16
C GLU A 436 -19.97 -48.45 -16.30
N ALA A 437 -21.24 -48.74 -16.06
CA ALA A 437 -22.30 -48.49 -17.05
C ALA A 437 -22.48 -46.98 -17.29
N LEU A 438 -22.42 -46.15 -16.23
CA LEU A 438 -22.48 -44.69 -16.31
C LEU A 438 -21.25 -44.12 -17.05
N ARG A 439 -20.06 -44.63 -16.76
CA ARG A 439 -18.84 -44.25 -17.49
C ARG A 439 -18.94 -44.54 -19.00
N ARG A 440 -19.42 -45.73 -19.37
CA ARG A 440 -19.64 -46.07 -20.78
C ARG A 440 -20.66 -45.16 -21.45
N TRP A 441 -21.75 -44.84 -20.75
CA TRP A 441 -22.75 -43.91 -21.25
C TRP A 441 -22.17 -42.50 -21.42
N ALA A 442 -21.46 -42.00 -20.44
CA ALA A 442 -20.82 -40.67 -20.46
C ALA A 442 -19.80 -40.58 -21.61
N GLN A 443 -18.95 -41.57 -21.76
CA GLN A 443 -17.97 -41.63 -22.84
C GLN A 443 -18.63 -41.61 -24.24
N ALA A 444 -19.78 -42.27 -24.39
CA ALA A 444 -20.57 -42.23 -25.62
C ALA A 444 -21.17 -40.85 -25.91
N GLN A 445 -21.31 -40.01 -24.88
CA GLN A 445 -21.76 -38.62 -24.99
C GLN A 445 -20.59 -37.61 -25.06
N GLY A 446 -19.33 -38.07 -25.07
CA GLY A 446 -18.14 -37.21 -25.03
C GLY A 446 -17.93 -36.55 -23.68
N LEU A 447 -18.31 -37.24 -22.60
CA LEU A 447 -18.14 -36.81 -21.21
C LEU A 447 -17.17 -37.75 -20.51
N GLU A 448 -16.46 -37.24 -19.53
CA GLU A 448 -15.55 -37.98 -18.67
C GLU A 448 -16.10 -38.01 -17.25
N ILE A 449 -16.05 -39.14 -16.57
CA ILE A 449 -16.46 -39.35 -15.19
C ILE A 449 -15.30 -39.93 -14.41
N GLU A 450 -14.86 -39.20 -13.38
CA GLU A 450 -13.86 -39.64 -12.42
C GLU A 450 -14.49 -39.78 -11.04
N GLU A 451 -13.96 -40.68 -10.21
CA GLU A 451 -14.32 -40.73 -8.78
C GLU A 451 -13.58 -39.63 -8.06
N GLU A 452 -14.29 -38.93 -7.18
CA GLU A 452 -13.70 -37.83 -6.39
C GLU A 452 -14.18 -37.88 -4.94
N GLU A 453 -13.23 -37.73 -4.00
CA GLU A 453 -13.53 -37.53 -2.60
C GLU A 453 -13.72 -36.02 -2.33
N HIS A 454 -14.98 -35.59 -2.17
CA HIS A 454 -15.28 -34.20 -1.85
C HIS A 454 -15.83 -34.09 -0.42
N PRO A 455 -15.00 -33.67 0.58
CA PRO A 455 -15.34 -33.74 2.01
C PRO A 455 -16.64 -33.03 2.39
N ARG A 456 -17.05 -31.97 1.69
CA ARG A 456 -18.28 -31.21 1.98
C ARG A 456 -19.53 -31.84 1.44
N LEU A 457 -19.50 -32.42 0.25
CA LEU A 457 -20.62 -33.21 -0.27
C LEU A 457 -20.83 -34.46 0.59
N LEU A 458 -19.74 -35.04 1.10
CA LEU A 458 -19.74 -36.12 2.07
C LEU A 458 -20.42 -35.72 3.37
N ALA A 459 -20.18 -34.50 3.89
CA ALA A 459 -20.79 -34.00 5.10
C ALA A 459 -22.29 -33.66 4.95
N LEU A 460 -22.70 -33.12 3.78
CA LEU A 460 -24.10 -32.72 3.52
C LEU A 460 -25.05 -33.90 3.34
N LEU A 461 -24.60 -34.99 2.72
CA LEU A 461 -25.44 -36.16 2.44
C LEU A 461 -25.38 -37.22 3.54
N GLY A 462 -24.61 -37.03 4.59
CA GLY A 462 -24.47 -38.01 5.71
C GLY A 462 -23.71 -39.20 5.27
N GLN A 463 -22.88 -39.82 5.04
CA GLN A 463 -22.20 -40.99 4.49
C GLN A 463 -22.65 -41.34 3.05
N PRO A 464 -22.30 -40.52 2.04
CA PRO A 464 -22.52 -40.89 0.64
C PRO A 464 -21.62 -42.07 0.28
N ARG A 465 -22.10 -42.94 -0.59
CA ARG A 465 -21.36 -44.10 -1.05
C ARG A 465 -20.52 -43.82 -2.28
N LEU A 466 -20.77 -42.70 -2.96
CA LEU A 466 -20.07 -42.36 -4.21
C LEU A 466 -20.16 -40.86 -4.47
N ALA A 467 -19.03 -40.26 -4.84
CA ALA A 467 -18.95 -38.92 -5.41
C ALA A 467 -18.24 -39.01 -6.77
N LEU A 468 -18.78 -38.34 -7.76
CA LEU A 468 -18.32 -38.40 -9.16
C LEU A 468 -18.08 -37.01 -9.70
N LEU A 469 -16.94 -36.78 -10.33
CA LEU A 469 -16.64 -35.59 -11.11
C LEU A 469 -16.99 -35.83 -12.58
N LEU A 470 -17.91 -35.04 -13.12
CA LEU A 470 -18.31 -35.02 -14.51
C LEU A 470 -17.63 -33.89 -15.26
N ARG A 471 -16.96 -34.18 -16.34
CA ARG A 471 -16.31 -33.22 -17.24
C ARG A 471 -16.75 -33.42 -18.67
N ALA A 472 -16.69 -32.39 -19.48
CA ALA A 472 -16.73 -32.51 -20.91
C ALA A 472 -15.35 -32.92 -21.44
N GLY A 473 -15.30 -33.82 -22.43
CA GLY A 473 -14.06 -34.22 -23.10
C GLY A 473 -13.41 -33.06 -23.87
N GLU A 474 -12.17 -33.25 -24.35
CA GLU A 474 -11.37 -32.21 -25.00
C GLU A 474 -12.16 -31.44 -26.11
N GLY A 475 -12.14 -30.11 -25.96
CA GLY A 475 -12.74 -29.20 -26.95
C GLY A 475 -14.25 -28.98 -26.83
N ARG A 476 -14.91 -29.51 -25.82
CA ARG A 476 -16.35 -29.39 -25.57
C ARG A 476 -16.63 -28.74 -24.20
N GLU A 477 -17.68 -27.94 -24.10
CA GLU A 477 -18.20 -27.42 -22.82
C GLU A 477 -19.31 -28.34 -22.28
N LEU A 478 -19.37 -28.49 -20.95
CA LEU A 478 -20.43 -29.22 -20.26
C LEU A 478 -21.74 -28.43 -20.41
N ARG A 479 -22.79 -29.06 -20.96
CA ARG A 479 -24.07 -28.41 -21.21
C ARG A 479 -25.10 -28.83 -20.15
N ALA A 480 -26.15 -28.02 -20.00
CA ALA A 480 -27.26 -28.32 -19.11
C ALA A 480 -27.93 -29.68 -19.47
N GLU A 481 -27.96 -30.03 -20.76
CA GLU A 481 -28.49 -31.30 -21.26
C GLU A 481 -27.66 -32.51 -20.81
N ASP A 482 -26.33 -32.36 -20.75
CA ASP A 482 -25.40 -33.39 -20.30
C ASP A 482 -25.60 -33.67 -18.80
N LEU A 483 -25.81 -32.61 -18.01
CA LEU A 483 -26.11 -32.69 -16.58
C LEU A 483 -27.48 -33.35 -16.33
N ALA A 484 -28.50 -32.92 -17.06
CA ALA A 484 -29.85 -33.49 -16.97
C ALA A 484 -29.86 -34.95 -17.35
N GLY A 485 -29.13 -35.34 -18.42
CA GLY A 485 -28.98 -36.73 -18.84
C GLY A 485 -28.27 -37.59 -17.80
N THR A 486 -27.17 -37.09 -17.23
CA THR A 486 -26.41 -37.78 -16.18
C THR A 486 -27.25 -37.95 -14.89
N LEU A 487 -27.93 -36.89 -14.43
CA LEU A 487 -28.81 -36.94 -13.30
C LEU A 487 -29.96 -37.91 -13.50
N LYS A 488 -30.58 -37.91 -14.66
CA LYS A 488 -31.66 -38.87 -15.01
C LYS A 488 -31.16 -40.30 -15.01
N ALA A 489 -29.95 -40.56 -15.49
CA ALA A 489 -29.33 -41.88 -15.46
C ALA A 489 -29.05 -42.35 -14.02
N ILE A 490 -28.58 -41.48 -13.15
CA ILE A 490 -28.32 -41.78 -11.74
C ILE A 490 -29.64 -41.95 -10.95
N ALA A 491 -30.63 -41.11 -11.20
CA ALA A 491 -31.93 -41.17 -10.52
C ALA A 491 -32.71 -42.46 -10.82
N GLN A 492 -32.41 -43.12 -11.96
CA GLN A 492 -32.99 -44.42 -12.31
C GLN A 492 -32.33 -45.61 -11.61
N TRP A 493 -31.27 -45.38 -10.82
CA TRP A 493 -30.63 -46.45 -10.07
C TRP A 493 -31.56 -46.93 -8.96
N PRO A 494 -31.81 -48.25 -8.85
CA PRO A 494 -32.61 -48.80 -7.78
C PRO A 494 -32.00 -48.41 -6.41
N ALA A 495 -32.88 -48.16 -5.44
CA ALA A 495 -32.47 -47.78 -4.09
C ALA A 495 -31.67 -46.45 -3.98
N THR A 496 -31.85 -45.52 -4.91
CA THR A 496 -31.34 -44.14 -4.80
C THR A 496 -32.15 -43.41 -3.73
N GLU A 497 -31.47 -42.90 -2.70
CA GLU A 497 -32.09 -42.14 -1.60
C GLU A 497 -31.90 -40.61 -1.81
N ALA A 498 -30.74 -40.20 -2.32
CA ALA A 498 -30.47 -38.81 -2.59
C ALA A 498 -29.38 -38.64 -3.65
N VAL A 499 -29.46 -37.55 -4.42
CA VAL A 499 -28.43 -37.12 -5.37
C VAL A 499 -28.16 -35.63 -5.14
N ALA A 500 -26.91 -35.25 -5.05
CA ALA A 500 -26.50 -33.85 -4.94
C ALA A 500 -25.58 -33.50 -6.12
N LEU A 501 -25.72 -32.26 -6.60
CA LEU A 501 -24.94 -31.70 -7.68
C LEU A 501 -24.29 -30.40 -7.25
N LEU A 502 -22.97 -30.32 -7.39
CA LEU A 502 -22.21 -29.09 -7.20
C LEU A 502 -21.54 -28.71 -8.53
N LEU A 503 -21.82 -27.51 -9.02
CA LEU A 503 -21.17 -26.96 -10.19
C LEU A 503 -19.96 -26.14 -9.77
N ALA A 504 -18.78 -26.49 -10.29
CA ALA A 504 -17.55 -25.77 -10.07
C ALA A 504 -16.86 -25.42 -11.40
N PRO A 505 -16.23 -24.24 -11.54
CA PRO A 505 -15.35 -23.97 -12.66
C PRO A 505 -14.15 -24.93 -12.63
N ASP A 506 -13.76 -25.45 -13.80
CA ASP A 506 -12.56 -26.27 -13.92
C ASP A 506 -11.33 -25.48 -13.40
N GLY A 507 -10.55 -26.06 -12.49
CA GLY A 507 -9.36 -25.46 -11.89
C GLY A 507 -9.49 -25.06 -10.41
N GLN A 508 -10.68 -25.00 -9.81
CA GLN A 508 -10.82 -24.77 -8.36
C GLN A 508 -10.71 -26.05 -7.51
N ARG A 509 -9.74 -26.88 -7.85
CA ARG A 509 -9.38 -28.03 -7.02
C ARG A 509 -8.57 -27.58 -5.80
N ARG A 510 -9.07 -27.71 -4.60
CA ARG A 510 -8.35 -27.84 -3.32
C ARG A 510 -8.23 -26.71 -2.31
N SER A 511 -8.71 -25.50 -2.46
CA SER A 511 -8.40 -24.49 -1.41
C SER A 511 -9.45 -23.42 -1.07
N HIS A 512 -10.75 -23.69 -1.12
CA HIS A 512 -11.70 -22.71 -0.54
C HIS A 512 -12.60 -23.33 0.54
N PRO A 513 -12.33 -22.96 1.82
CA PRO A 513 -13.16 -23.37 2.95
C PRO A 513 -14.39 -22.48 3.21
N SER A 514 -14.77 -21.56 2.33
CA SER A 514 -15.85 -20.62 2.61
C SER A 514 -16.70 -20.28 1.39
N VAL A 515 -17.62 -21.17 1.05
CA VAL A 515 -18.87 -20.76 0.42
C VAL A 515 -19.96 -21.21 1.37
N ASP A 516 -20.53 -20.27 2.11
CA ASP A 516 -21.75 -20.50 2.85
C ASP A 516 -22.87 -20.71 1.85
N LEU A 517 -23.21 -21.96 1.69
CA LEU A 517 -24.38 -22.41 0.94
C LEU A 517 -25.50 -22.59 1.96
N GLU A 518 -26.38 -21.61 2.10
CA GLU A 518 -27.69 -21.90 2.61
C GLU A 518 -28.44 -22.66 1.49
N PRO A 519 -28.75 -23.94 1.66
CA PRO A 519 -29.49 -24.71 0.68
C PRO A 519 -30.97 -24.34 0.79
N GLU A 520 -31.55 -23.69 -0.20
CA GLU A 520 -32.97 -23.85 -0.44
C GLU A 520 -33.19 -25.19 -1.16
N PRO A 521 -33.78 -26.18 -0.55
CA PRO A 521 -34.08 -27.45 -1.20
C PRO A 521 -35.20 -27.26 -2.22
N ARG A 522 -34.88 -27.46 -3.51
CA ARG A 522 -35.90 -27.53 -4.57
C ARG A 522 -36.16 -29.00 -4.90
N SER A 523 -37.41 -29.36 -5.06
CA SER A 523 -37.82 -30.72 -5.41
C SER A 523 -37.57 -31.04 -6.89
N LEU A 524 -37.39 -32.31 -7.21
CA LEU A 524 -37.28 -32.78 -8.61
C LEU A 524 -38.50 -32.37 -9.47
N ALA A 525 -39.66 -32.16 -8.86
CA ALA A 525 -40.89 -31.71 -9.54
C ALA A 525 -40.77 -30.26 -10.09
N ASP A 526 -39.95 -29.43 -9.48
CA ASP A 526 -39.76 -28.04 -9.92
C ASP A 526 -38.87 -27.92 -11.18
N LEU A 527 -38.23 -28.98 -11.60
CA LEU A 527 -37.33 -29.06 -12.77
C LEU A 527 -37.89 -29.87 -13.95
N ALA A 528 -39.06 -30.48 -13.78
CA ALA A 528 -39.70 -31.20 -14.90
C ALA A 528 -40.35 -30.18 -15.85
N PRO A 529 -40.06 -30.21 -17.17
CA PRO A 529 -40.77 -29.36 -18.12
C PRO A 529 -42.24 -29.79 -18.16
N ALA A 530 -43.14 -28.80 -18.21
CA ALA A 530 -44.53 -29.03 -18.49
C ALA A 530 -44.66 -29.77 -19.85
N PRO A 531 -45.62 -30.71 -20.02
CA PRO A 531 -45.64 -31.62 -21.16
C PRO A 531 -45.94 -30.99 -22.53
N ASP A 532 -46.07 -29.67 -22.64
CA ASP A 532 -46.33 -29.00 -23.93
C ASP A 532 -45.72 -27.58 -23.98
N SER A 533 -44.42 -27.47 -24.18
CA SER A 533 -43.85 -26.25 -24.76
C SER A 533 -42.48 -26.53 -25.41
N SER A 534 -42.39 -26.18 -26.69
CA SER A 534 -41.21 -26.26 -27.53
C SER A 534 -40.11 -25.24 -27.21
N THR A 535 -40.08 -24.71 -25.97
CA THR A 535 -39.04 -23.78 -25.48
C THR A 535 -38.53 -24.32 -24.15
N CYS A 536 -37.35 -24.94 -24.22
CA CYS A 536 -36.58 -25.29 -23.03
C CYS A 536 -36.25 -24.01 -22.25
N PRO A 537 -36.67 -23.89 -20.96
CA PRO A 537 -36.21 -22.75 -20.17
C PRO A 537 -34.70 -22.87 -19.99
N MET A 538 -33.96 -21.89 -20.47
CA MET A 538 -32.53 -21.77 -20.22
C MET A 538 -32.30 -21.66 -18.72
N LEU A 539 -31.96 -22.77 -18.07
CA LEU A 539 -31.35 -22.71 -16.73
C LEU A 539 -30.03 -21.96 -16.86
N ARG A 540 -30.02 -20.71 -16.40
CA ARG A 540 -28.76 -20.00 -16.16
C ARG A 540 -28.12 -20.60 -14.91
N LEU A 541 -27.27 -21.62 -15.14
CA LEU A 541 -26.44 -22.18 -14.09
C LEU A 541 -25.30 -21.20 -13.81
N THR A 542 -25.33 -20.55 -12.65
CA THR A 542 -24.21 -19.75 -12.16
C THR A 542 -23.21 -20.66 -11.44
N PRO A 543 -21.90 -20.46 -11.59
CA PRO A 543 -20.90 -21.16 -10.80
C PRO A 543 -21.20 -21.04 -9.30
N GLY A 544 -21.20 -22.15 -8.57
CA GLY A 544 -21.57 -22.22 -7.16
C GLY A 544 -23.02 -22.59 -6.86
N ALA A 545 -23.85 -22.87 -7.87
CA ALA A 545 -25.21 -23.36 -7.65
C ALA A 545 -25.18 -24.80 -7.09
N PHE A 546 -25.98 -25.02 -6.07
CA PHE A 546 -26.11 -26.30 -5.37
C PHE A 546 -27.54 -26.80 -5.44
N LEU A 547 -27.74 -28.06 -5.81
CA LEU A 547 -29.04 -28.70 -5.89
C LEU A 547 -28.99 -30.05 -5.16
N VAL A 548 -29.91 -30.27 -4.24
CA VAL A 548 -30.11 -31.54 -3.55
C VAL A 548 -31.47 -32.08 -3.93
N TRP A 549 -31.53 -33.36 -4.33
CA TRP A 549 -32.77 -34.10 -4.52
C TRP A 549 -32.83 -35.23 -3.49
N SER A 550 -33.93 -35.34 -2.85
CA SER A 550 -34.31 -36.47 -1.96
C SER A 550 -35.50 -37.22 -2.53
#